data_92b9de959a126a5e19e31a7da6cbf2ba
#
_entry.id   92b9de959a126a5e19e31a7da6cbf2ba
#
_cell.length_a   1.000
_cell.length_b   1.000
_cell.length_c   1.000
_cell.angle_alpha   90.00
_cell.angle_beta   90.00
_cell.angle_gamma   90.00
#
_symmetry.space_group_name_H-M   'P 1'
#
loop_
_entity.id
_entity.type
_entity.pdbx_description
1 polymer ?
#
loop_
_entity_poly.entity_id
_entity_poly.type
_entity_poly.pdbx_seq_one_letter_code
_entity_poly.pdbx_strand_id
1 'polypeptide(L)'
;MNILHIDASASDAATSHSRRLSAELVQKLKAANPGASVVYRDVAADRLPHVDMTIRQAWAPEGEKDASLTATATRSRAMIDELKAADVVVIGSPMYNFTVPSTLKAWIDHIAIAGQTFQYTASGAKGLLNGKAYLALSSGGVYSQGPFAPSEHLSTYLTAVLSFLGISDVEVVRAEGVAYGPEQDKAAMTSAQERIGALVAA
;
A
#
# COMPACT_ATOMS: atom_id res chain seq x y z
N MET A 1 3.56 0.29 19.01
CA MET A 1 3.58 -0.01 17.56
C MET A 1 2.51 0.81 16.85
N ASN A 2 2.90 1.55 15.83
CA ASN A 2 2.00 2.36 15.01
C ASN A 2 1.79 1.64 13.68
N ILE A 3 0.54 1.38 13.33
CA ILE A 3 0.17 0.70 12.08
C ILE A 3 -0.49 1.73 11.15
N LEU A 4 0.03 1.87 9.93
CA LEU A 4 -0.66 2.56 8.85
C LEU A 4 -1.38 1.52 7.99
N HIS A 5 -2.71 1.54 8.01
CA HIS A 5 -3.55 0.65 7.24
C HIS A 5 -4.15 1.36 6.02
N ILE A 6 -3.81 0.90 4.83
CA ILE A 6 -4.20 1.50 3.55
C ILE A 6 -5.04 0.50 2.77
N ASP A 7 -6.23 0.91 2.34
CA ASP A 7 -7.08 0.13 1.44
C ASP A 7 -7.28 0.86 0.10
N ALA A 8 -7.18 0.09 -1.00
CA ALA A 8 -7.22 0.64 -2.36
C ALA A 8 -8.34 0.06 -3.25
N SER A 9 -9.15 -0.87 -2.72
CA SER A 9 -10.24 -1.47 -3.50
C SER A 9 -11.37 -0.49 -3.73
N ALA A 10 -11.88 -0.44 -4.96
CA ALA A 10 -13.12 0.30 -5.29
C ALA A 10 -14.38 -0.36 -4.74
N SER A 11 -14.31 -1.66 -4.37
CA SER A 11 -15.40 -2.38 -3.71
C SER A 11 -15.42 -2.11 -2.21
N ASP A 12 -16.57 -2.27 -1.58
CA ASP A 12 -16.73 -2.15 -0.14
C ASP A 12 -16.06 -3.29 0.66
N ALA A 13 -16.04 -3.17 1.98
CA ALA A 13 -15.43 -4.16 2.86
C ALA A 13 -16.15 -5.53 2.84
N ALA A 14 -17.45 -5.57 2.50
CA ALA A 14 -18.23 -6.81 2.48
C ALA A 14 -17.85 -7.69 1.28
N THR A 15 -17.51 -7.07 0.15
CA THR A 15 -17.27 -7.74 -1.12
C THR A 15 -15.79 -7.79 -1.52
N SER A 16 -14.95 -6.94 -0.97
CA SER A 16 -13.52 -6.87 -1.32
C SER A 16 -12.67 -7.87 -0.54
N HIS A 17 -12.04 -8.80 -1.24
CA HIS A 17 -11.10 -9.76 -0.66
C HIS A 17 -9.89 -9.07 -0.01
N SER A 18 -9.26 -8.12 -0.70
CA SER A 18 -8.09 -7.42 -0.18
C SER A 18 -8.40 -6.60 1.09
N ARG A 19 -9.57 -5.93 1.17
CA ARG A 19 -9.99 -5.22 2.38
C ARG A 19 -10.24 -6.17 3.55
N ARG A 20 -10.84 -7.33 3.30
CA ARG A 20 -11.07 -8.36 4.33
C ARG A 20 -9.74 -8.90 4.86
N LEU A 21 -8.79 -9.19 3.99
CA LEU A 21 -7.46 -9.69 4.39
C LEU A 21 -6.63 -8.63 5.13
N SER A 22 -6.62 -7.38 4.66
CA SER A 22 -5.89 -6.29 5.33
C SER A 22 -6.47 -6.00 6.73
N ALA A 23 -7.81 -5.99 6.85
CA ALA A 23 -8.48 -5.81 8.13
C ALA A 23 -8.17 -6.95 9.11
N GLU A 24 -8.20 -8.21 8.66
CA GLU A 24 -7.85 -9.37 9.49
C GLU A 24 -6.38 -9.30 9.96
N LEU A 25 -5.46 -8.96 9.05
CA LEU A 25 -4.06 -8.80 9.38
C LEU A 25 -3.86 -7.72 10.45
N VAL A 26 -4.49 -6.56 10.30
CA VAL A 26 -4.43 -5.48 11.30
C VAL A 26 -5.00 -5.93 12.64
N GLN A 27 -6.12 -6.67 12.65
CA GLN A 27 -6.69 -7.20 13.88
C GLN A 27 -5.72 -8.15 14.60
N LYS A 28 -5.09 -9.07 13.87
CA LYS A 28 -4.11 -10.00 14.45
C LYS A 28 -2.86 -9.28 14.95
N LEU A 29 -2.34 -8.29 14.20
CA LEU A 29 -1.22 -7.46 14.65
C LEU A 29 -1.54 -6.70 15.94
N LYS A 30 -2.75 -6.14 16.05
CA LYS A 30 -3.21 -5.48 17.30
C LYS A 30 -3.33 -6.46 18.47
N ALA A 31 -3.85 -7.66 18.22
CA ALA A 31 -3.98 -8.68 19.26
C ALA A 31 -2.61 -9.13 19.79
N ALA A 32 -1.62 -9.26 18.91
CA ALA A 32 -0.25 -9.60 19.28
C ALA A 32 0.51 -8.42 19.92
N ASN A 33 0.05 -7.19 19.75
CA ASN A 33 0.70 -5.98 20.26
C ASN A 33 -0.32 -5.09 21.00
N PRO A 34 -0.62 -5.41 22.27
CA PRO A 34 -1.52 -4.59 23.09
C PRO A 34 -1.05 -3.13 23.16
N GLY A 35 -1.94 -2.19 22.84
CA GLY A 35 -1.61 -0.75 22.77
C GLY A 35 -1.14 -0.27 21.39
N ALA A 36 -1.15 -1.13 20.35
CA ALA A 36 -0.90 -0.67 19.00
C ALA A 36 -1.97 0.33 18.52
N SER A 37 -1.53 1.45 17.96
CA SER A 37 -2.37 2.45 17.31
C SER A 37 -2.54 2.11 15.82
N VAL A 38 -3.67 2.51 15.22
CA VAL A 38 -3.92 2.35 13.79
C VAL A 38 -4.38 3.67 13.20
N VAL A 39 -3.68 4.10 12.15
CA VAL A 39 -4.14 5.15 11.24
C VAL A 39 -4.69 4.44 10.01
N TYR A 40 -5.95 4.70 9.67
CA TYR A 40 -6.61 4.10 8.51
C TYR A 40 -6.75 5.11 7.37
N ARG A 41 -6.43 4.67 6.15
CA ARG A 41 -6.58 5.46 4.93
C ARG A 41 -7.21 4.64 3.81
N ASP A 42 -8.38 5.08 3.35
CA ASP A 42 -9.03 4.54 2.17
C ASP A 42 -8.71 5.41 0.95
N VAL A 43 -7.72 4.99 0.17
CA VAL A 43 -7.29 5.77 -1.00
C VAL A 43 -8.25 5.66 -2.19
N ALA A 44 -9.20 4.72 -2.15
CA ALA A 44 -10.26 4.65 -3.15
C ALA A 44 -11.38 5.67 -2.87
N ALA A 45 -11.66 5.95 -1.60
CA ALA A 45 -12.63 6.96 -1.16
C ALA A 45 -12.01 8.35 -1.11
N ASP A 46 -10.80 8.48 -0.57
CA ASP A 46 -10.04 9.75 -0.48
C ASP A 46 -9.33 10.04 -1.81
N ARG A 47 -10.12 10.53 -2.77
CA ARG A 47 -9.61 10.77 -4.13
C ARG A 47 -8.53 11.85 -4.15
N LEU A 48 -7.30 11.42 -4.39
CA LEU A 48 -6.17 12.31 -4.63
C LEU A 48 -6.16 12.71 -6.11
N PRO A 49 -5.83 13.97 -6.44
CA PRO A 49 -5.61 14.37 -7.82
C PRO A 49 -4.40 13.66 -8.40
N HIS A 50 -4.44 13.36 -9.70
CA HIS A 50 -3.26 12.89 -10.40
C HIS A 50 -2.18 13.97 -10.41
N VAL A 51 -0.93 13.55 -10.28
CA VAL A 51 0.21 14.48 -10.26
C VAL A 51 0.38 15.15 -11.60
N ASP A 52 0.33 16.47 -11.61
CA ASP A 52 0.62 17.36 -12.72
C ASP A 52 1.74 18.36 -12.36
N MET A 53 2.03 19.29 -13.25
CA MET A 53 3.06 20.32 -12.99
C MET A 53 2.70 21.23 -11.83
N THR A 54 1.39 21.51 -11.64
CA THR A 54 0.90 22.34 -10.53
C THR A 54 1.18 21.69 -9.19
N ILE A 55 0.87 20.38 -9.07
CA ILE A 55 1.13 19.60 -7.85
C ILE A 55 2.63 19.50 -7.59
N ARG A 56 3.45 19.30 -8.63
CA ARG A 56 4.91 19.29 -8.48
C ARG A 56 5.46 20.61 -7.96
N GLN A 57 4.90 21.74 -8.40
CA GLN A 57 5.24 23.07 -7.86
C GLN A 57 4.84 23.20 -6.38
N ALA A 58 3.72 22.58 -5.95
CA ALA A 58 3.31 22.58 -4.56
C ALA A 58 4.34 21.92 -3.62
N TRP A 59 5.11 20.96 -4.12
CA TRP A 59 6.16 20.28 -3.35
C TRP A 59 7.50 21.01 -3.35
N ALA A 60 7.70 21.97 -4.23
CA ALA A 60 8.95 22.73 -4.28
C ALA A 60 9.19 23.49 -2.96
N PRO A 61 10.44 23.51 -2.45
CA PRO A 61 10.76 24.23 -1.21
C PRO A 61 10.54 25.74 -1.31
N GLU A 62 10.73 26.28 -2.51
CA GLU A 62 10.74 27.72 -2.80
C GLU A 62 9.59 28.10 -3.73
N GLY A 63 9.06 29.30 -3.56
CA GLY A 63 8.03 29.89 -4.42
C GLY A 63 6.76 30.29 -3.67
N GLU A 64 6.10 31.31 -4.21
CA GLU A 64 4.80 31.77 -3.76
C GLU A 64 3.75 30.72 -4.16
N LYS A 65 3.00 30.21 -3.18
CA LYS A 65 2.00 29.18 -3.39
C LYS A 65 0.62 29.75 -3.15
N ASP A 66 -0.27 29.56 -4.10
CA ASP A 66 -1.68 29.87 -3.87
C ASP A 66 -2.31 28.88 -2.85
N ALA A 67 -3.55 29.16 -2.45
CA ALA A 67 -4.24 28.37 -1.45
C ALA A 67 -4.43 26.90 -1.87
N SER A 68 -4.63 26.62 -3.17
CA SER A 68 -4.83 25.26 -3.69
C SER A 68 -3.54 24.45 -3.68
N LEU A 69 -2.42 25.06 -4.05
CA LEU A 69 -1.08 24.46 -3.97
C LEU A 69 -0.70 24.17 -2.52
N THR A 70 -1.02 25.09 -1.62
CA THR A 70 -0.79 24.93 -0.18
C THR A 70 -1.61 23.75 0.38
N ALA A 71 -2.89 23.64 0.02
CA ALA A 71 -3.75 22.54 0.44
C ALA A 71 -3.24 21.17 -0.06
N THR A 72 -2.82 21.09 -1.33
CA THR A 72 -2.25 19.87 -1.91
C THR A 72 -0.94 19.49 -1.23
N ALA A 73 -0.04 20.42 -1.00
CA ALA A 73 1.22 20.18 -0.28
C ALA A 73 0.95 19.71 1.16
N THR A 74 -0.03 20.29 1.84
CA THR A 74 -0.44 19.90 3.19
C THR A 74 -0.96 18.47 3.22
N ARG A 75 -1.81 18.07 2.24
CA ARG A 75 -2.30 16.67 2.14
C ARG A 75 -1.15 15.69 1.90
N SER A 76 -0.24 15.99 0.97
CA SER A 76 0.93 15.15 0.71
C SER A 76 1.80 15.01 1.96
N ARG A 77 2.05 16.10 2.66
CA ARG A 77 2.84 16.10 3.91
C ARG A 77 2.19 15.25 4.99
N ALA A 78 0.88 15.39 5.21
CA ALA A 78 0.17 14.58 6.20
C ALA A 78 0.31 13.07 5.91
N MET A 79 0.19 12.63 4.64
CA MET A 79 0.38 11.24 4.25
C MET A 79 1.83 10.76 4.46
N ILE A 80 2.81 11.62 4.21
CA ILE A 80 4.22 11.33 4.46
C ILE A 80 4.49 11.22 5.97
N ASP A 81 3.91 12.09 6.78
CA ASP A 81 4.07 12.07 8.23
C ASP A 81 3.44 10.81 8.84
N GLU A 82 2.26 10.39 8.37
CA GLU A 82 1.65 9.09 8.73
C GLU A 82 2.59 7.91 8.40
N LEU A 83 3.18 7.92 7.21
CA LEU A 83 4.09 6.87 6.76
C LEU A 83 5.40 6.84 7.55
N LYS A 84 5.95 8.02 7.89
CA LYS A 84 7.15 8.13 8.74
C LYS A 84 6.92 7.71 10.19
N ALA A 85 5.71 7.90 10.69
CA ALA A 85 5.33 7.53 12.05
C ALA A 85 4.99 6.03 12.19
N ALA A 86 4.78 5.32 11.08
CA ALA A 86 4.39 3.93 11.09
C ALA A 86 5.59 3.00 11.33
N ASP A 87 5.46 2.09 12.29
CA ASP A 87 6.37 0.95 12.45
C ASP A 87 6.02 -0.16 11.45
N VAL A 88 4.73 -0.25 11.11
CA VAL A 88 4.18 -1.26 10.19
C VAL A 88 3.21 -0.60 9.22
N VAL A 89 3.38 -0.90 7.92
CA VAL A 89 2.46 -0.50 6.85
C VAL A 89 1.71 -1.72 6.36
N VAL A 90 0.38 -1.69 6.36
CA VAL A 90 -0.48 -2.73 5.79
C VAL A 90 -1.19 -2.16 4.58
N ILE A 91 -1.01 -2.75 3.40
CA ILE A 91 -1.65 -2.32 2.15
C ILE A 91 -2.59 -3.41 1.65
N GLY A 92 -3.90 -3.14 1.67
CA GLY A 92 -4.93 -3.96 1.04
C GLY A 92 -5.19 -3.50 -0.39
N SER A 93 -4.81 -4.30 -1.39
CA SER A 93 -4.95 -3.91 -2.80
C SER A 93 -5.45 -5.06 -3.68
N PRO A 94 -6.49 -4.85 -4.49
CA PRO A 94 -6.79 -5.75 -5.59
C PRO A 94 -5.82 -5.49 -6.75
N MET A 95 -5.67 -6.49 -7.62
CA MET A 95 -5.04 -6.32 -8.92
C MET A 95 -6.06 -5.74 -9.91
N TYR A 96 -5.80 -4.55 -10.44
CA TYR A 96 -6.55 -3.98 -11.56
C TYR A 96 -5.63 -3.87 -12.77
N ASN A 97 -6.02 -4.53 -13.87
CA ASN A 97 -5.22 -4.54 -15.10
C ASN A 97 -3.73 -4.84 -14.85
N PHE A 98 -3.48 -5.94 -14.12
CA PHE A 98 -2.16 -6.50 -13.79
C PHE A 98 -1.32 -5.73 -12.76
N THR A 99 -1.79 -4.59 -12.22
CA THR A 99 -1.03 -3.75 -11.30
C THR A 99 -1.93 -3.12 -10.22
N VAL A 100 -1.45 -2.06 -9.56
CA VAL A 100 -2.18 -1.33 -8.52
C VAL A 100 -3.37 -0.54 -9.11
N PRO A 101 -4.45 -0.34 -8.33
CA PRO A 101 -5.49 0.63 -8.68
C PRO A 101 -4.91 2.03 -8.88
N SER A 102 -5.49 2.81 -9.80
CA SER A 102 -5.04 4.18 -10.11
C SER A 102 -5.04 5.10 -8.89
N THR A 103 -5.97 4.89 -7.96
CA THR A 103 -6.04 5.64 -6.69
C THR A 103 -4.86 5.34 -5.76
N LEU A 104 -4.40 4.09 -5.70
CA LEU A 104 -3.18 3.72 -4.96
C LEU A 104 -1.93 4.29 -5.65
N LYS A 105 -1.91 4.29 -6.99
CA LYS A 105 -0.82 4.93 -7.74
C LYS A 105 -0.76 6.43 -7.45
N ALA A 106 -1.90 7.12 -7.41
CA ALA A 106 -1.95 8.53 -7.05
C ALA A 106 -1.40 8.76 -5.63
N TRP A 107 -1.79 7.93 -4.65
CA TRP A 107 -1.22 8.00 -3.30
C TRP A 107 0.30 7.82 -3.30
N ILE A 108 0.82 6.81 -4.00
CA ILE A 108 2.27 6.58 -4.14
C ILE A 108 2.97 7.82 -4.72
N ASP A 109 2.40 8.44 -5.75
CA ASP A 109 2.96 9.63 -6.38
C ASP A 109 2.99 10.83 -5.43
N HIS A 110 2.02 10.95 -4.51
CA HIS A 110 1.97 12.00 -3.50
C HIS A 110 2.92 11.79 -2.33
N ILE A 111 3.40 10.57 -2.08
CA ILE A 111 4.31 10.30 -0.97
C ILE A 111 5.76 10.08 -1.41
N ALA A 112 6.02 9.77 -2.67
CA ALA A 112 7.37 9.56 -3.19
C ALA A 112 8.02 10.90 -3.58
N ILE A 113 8.42 11.70 -2.58
CA ILE A 113 8.94 13.06 -2.76
C ILE A 113 10.40 13.11 -2.30
N ALA A 114 11.28 13.58 -3.21
CA ALA A 114 12.70 13.77 -2.93
C ALA A 114 12.93 14.73 -1.75
N GLY A 115 13.86 14.38 -0.87
CA GLY A 115 14.13 15.10 0.38
C GLY A 115 13.13 14.81 1.50
N GLN A 116 12.07 14.02 1.25
CA GLN A 116 11.07 13.67 2.25
C GLN A 116 11.01 12.17 2.55
N THR A 117 10.84 11.32 1.54
CA THR A 117 10.77 9.86 1.69
C THR A 117 11.93 9.13 1.01
N PHE A 118 12.64 9.80 0.16
CA PHE A 118 13.92 9.36 -0.41
C PHE A 118 14.82 10.56 -0.71
N GLN A 119 16.10 10.33 -0.95
CA GLN A 119 17.04 11.37 -1.36
C GLN A 119 18.02 10.84 -2.39
N TYR A 120 18.55 11.74 -3.25
CA TYR A 120 19.64 11.40 -4.15
C TYR A 120 20.98 11.57 -3.42
N THR A 121 21.86 10.59 -3.58
CA THR A 121 23.24 10.60 -3.05
C THR A 121 24.22 10.34 -4.18
N ALA A 122 25.51 10.48 -3.91
CA ALA A 122 26.55 10.17 -4.90
C ALA A 122 26.52 8.70 -5.37
N SER A 123 25.98 7.79 -4.55
CA SER A 123 25.83 6.37 -4.85
C SER A 123 24.47 5.98 -5.42
N GLY A 124 23.57 6.93 -5.68
CA GLY A 124 22.21 6.71 -6.18
C GLY A 124 21.12 7.17 -5.21
N ALA A 125 19.91 6.75 -5.46
CA ALA A 125 18.78 7.05 -4.58
C ALA A 125 18.86 6.24 -3.27
N LYS A 126 18.54 6.89 -2.14
CA LYS A 126 18.47 6.28 -0.81
C LYS A 126 17.10 6.56 -0.20
N GLY A 127 16.38 5.53 0.19
CA GLY A 127 15.14 5.64 0.97
C GLY A 127 15.39 6.23 2.36
N LEU A 128 14.41 6.95 2.87
CA LEU A 128 14.46 7.63 4.17
C LEU A 128 13.47 7.04 5.17
N LEU A 129 12.65 6.08 4.74
CA LEU A 129 11.71 5.36 5.59
C LEU A 129 12.35 4.09 6.15
N ASN A 130 11.71 3.52 7.15
CA ASN A 130 12.05 2.24 7.75
C ASN A 130 10.77 1.52 8.18
N GLY A 131 10.91 0.33 8.76
CA GLY A 131 9.78 -0.46 9.22
C GLY A 131 9.52 -1.67 8.34
N LYS A 132 8.36 -2.29 8.57
CA LYS A 132 7.91 -3.50 7.88
C LYS A 132 6.63 -3.23 7.10
N ALA A 133 6.47 -3.87 5.94
CA ALA A 133 5.25 -3.80 5.17
C ALA A 133 4.60 -5.17 4.99
N TYR A 134 3.27 -5.19 5.04
CA TYR A 134 2.45 -6.33 4.68
C TYR A 134 1.54 -5.96 3.52
N LEU A 135 1.58 -6.74 2.46
CA LEU A 135 0.74 -6.57 1.28
C LEU A 135 -0.36 -7.63 1.29
N ALA A 136 -1.61 -7.23 1.52
CA ALA A 136 -2.80 -8.08 1.45
C ALA A 136 -3.44 -7.94 0.06
N LEU A 137 -3.07 -8.82 -0.86
CA LEU A 137 -3.38 -8.70 -2.28
C LEU A 137 -4.46 -9.68 -2.73
N SER A 138 -5.29 -9.26 -3.69
CA SER A 138 -6.27 -10.15 -4.33
C SER A 138 -6.28 -9.99 -5.84
N SER A 139 -6.53 -11.10 -6.56
CA SER A 139 -6.64 -11.12 -8.02
C SER A 139 -7.64 -12.16 -8.51
N GLY A 140 -8.36 -11.81 -9.60
CA GLY A 140 -9.33 -12.71 -10.21
C GLY A 140 -8.68 -13.99 -10.79
N GLY A 141 -7.49 -13.87 -11.36
CA GLY A 141 -6.68 -14.99 -11.85
C GLY A 141 -5.54 -15.34 -10.91
N VAL A 142 -4.77 -16.41 -11.25
CA VAL A 142 -3.52 -16.79 -10.57
C VAL A 142 -2.35 -16.21 -11.34
N TYR A 143 -1.54 -15.38 -10.67
CA TYR A 143 -0.40 -14.66 -11.25
C TYR A 143 0.92 -14.93 -10.50
N SER A 144 0.90 -15.53 -9.32
CA SER A 144 2.14 -15.86 -8.60
C SER A 144 2.93 -17.00 -9.23
N GLN A 145 2.30 -17.75 -10.14
CA GLN A 145 2.90 -18.90 -10.84
C GLN A 145 2.24 -19.16 -12.18
N GLY A 146 2.82 -20.08 -12.97
CA GLY A 146 2.28 -20.51 -14.25
C GLY A 146 2.48 -19.50 -15.39
N PRO A 147 1.76 -19.64 -16.50
CA PRO A 147 2.00 -18.86 -17.72
C PRO A 147 1.71 -17.37 -17.58
N PHE A 148 0.90 -16.96 -16.61
CA PHE A 148 0.56 -15.56 -16.36
C PHE A 148 1.47 -14.87 -15.34
N ALA A 149 2.45 -15.55 -14.75
CA ALA A 149 3.40 -14.99 -13.80
C ALA A 149 4.17 -13.75 -14.34
N PRO A 150 4.55 -13.68 -15.63
CA PRO A 150 5.18 -12.49 -16.18
C PRO A 150 4.28 -11.23 -16.19
N SER A 151 2.97 -11.39 -16.00
CA SER A 151 2.01 -10.29 -15.92
C SER A 151 1.70 -9.86 -14.47
N GLU A 152 2.41 -10.41 -13.48
CA GLU A 152 2.28 -10.00 -12.08
C GLU A 152 3.10 -8.73 -11.83
N HIS A 153 2.44 -7.58 -11.92
CA HIS A 153 3.04 -6.27 -11.66
C HIS A 153 2.49 -5.61 -10.39
N LEU A 154 1.67 -6.30 -9.60
CA LEU A 154 1.10 -5.73 -8.37
C LEU A 154 2.08 -5.83 -7.21
N SER A 155 2.48 -7.05 -6.83
CA SER A 155 3.39 -7.23 -5.71
C SER A 155 4.81 -6.80 -6.05
N THR A 156 5.26 -7.06 -7.27
CA THR A 156 6.58 -6.66 -7.75
C THR A 156 6.75 -5.13 -7.74
N TYR A 157 5.74 -4.41 -8.22
CA TYR A 157 5.73 -2.94 -8.19
C TYR A 157 5.70 -2.39 -6.76
N LEU A 158 4.80 -2.87 -5.90
CA LEU A 158 4.69 -2.38 -4.52
C LEU A 158 5.97 -2.65 -3.72
N THR A 159 6.56 -3.85 -3.87
CA THR A 159 7.83 -4.19 -3.23
C THR A 159 8.96 -3.27 -3.71
N ALA A 160 9.06 -3.03 -5.02
CA ALA A 160 10.07 -2.14 -5.58
C ALA A 160 9.93 -0.71 -5.05
N VAL A 161 8.70 -0.16 -5.02
CA VAL A 161 8.44 1.19 -4.51
C VAL A 161 8.75 1.29 -3.01
N LEU A 162 8.26 0.37 -2.19
CA LEU A 162 8.51 0.37 -0.75
C LEU A 162 10.01 0.27 -0.44
N SER A 163 10.72 -0.64 -1.12
CA SER A 163 12.18 -0.76 -0.99
C SER A 163 12.92 0.51 -1.42
N PHE A 164 12.49 1.14 -2.52
CA PHE A 164 13.03 2.42 -2.96
C PHE A 164 12.86 3.53 -1.91
N LEU A 165 11.74 3.51 -1.19
CA LEU A 165 11.47 4.45 -0.10
C LEU A 165 12.17 4.09 1.22
N GLY A 166 12.74 2.87 1.35
CA GLY A 166 13.52 2.40 2.50
C GLY A 166 12.87 1.27 3.30
N ILE A 167 11.64 0.84 2.96
CA ILE A 167 10.95 -0.27 3.61
C ILE A 167 11.23 -1.55 2.80
N SER A 168 12.25 -2.31 3.20
CA SER A 168 12.71 -3.51 2.48
C SER A 168 12.19 -4.83 3.07
N ASP A 169 11.71 -4.83 4.33
CA ASP A 169 11.03 -5.98 4.93
C ASP A 169 9.57 -6.00 4.49
N VAL A 170 9.28 -6.73 3.41
CA VAL A 170 7.96 -6.79 2.78
C VAL A 170 7.45 -8.22 2.74
N GLU A 171 6.34 -8.46 3.41
CA GLU A 171 5.63 -9.75 3.40
C GLU A 171 4.38 -9.67 2.53
N VAL A 172 4.13 -10.71 1.75
CA VAL A 172 2.99 -10.75 0.83
C VAL A 172 2.03 -11.86 1.19
N VAL A 173 0.76 -11.50 1.32
CA VAL A 173 -0.39 -12.40 1.45
C VAL A 173 -1.23 -12.26 0.19
N ARG A 174 -1.60 -13.38 -0.44
CA ARG A 174 -2.37 -13.39 -1.70
C ARG A 174 -3.63 -14.23 -1.60
N ALA A 175 -4.75 -13.70 -2.08
CA ALA A 175 -5.92 -14.48 -2.49
C ALA A 175 -6.03 -14.38 -4.02
N GLU A 176 -5.61 -15.43 -4.72
CA GLU A 176 -5.57 -15.49 -6.19
C GLU A 176 -6.60 -16.45 -6.75
N GLY A 177 -7.06 -16.20 -7.98
CA GLY A 177 -8.04 -17.06 -8.65
C GLY A 177 -9.45 -16.89 -8.10
N VAL A 178 -9.75 -15.78 -7.40
CA VAL A 178 -11.07 -15.58 -6.78
C VAL A 178 -12.23 -15.48 -7.80
N ALA A 179 -11.92 -15.31 -9.09
CA ALA A 179 -12.92 -15.33 -10.16
C ALA A 179 -13.15 -16.74 -10.77
N TYR A 180 -12.44 -17.77 -10.32
CA TYR A 180 -12.56 -19.12 -10.87
C TYR A 180 -13.71 -19.96 -10.25
N GLY A 181 -14.57 -19.32 -9.48
CA GLY A 181 -15.76 -19.92 -8.87
C GLY A 181 -15.68 -19.99 -7.35
N PRO A 182 -16.83 -20.30 -6.69
CA PRO A 182 -16.96 -20.20 -5.24
C PRO A 182 -15.99 -21.09 -4.44
N GLU A 183 -15.70 -22.29 -4.93
CA GLU A 183 -14.77 -23.20 -4.26
C GLU A 183 -13.34 -22.69 -4.29
N GLN A 184 -12.89 -22.16 -5.44
CA GLN A 184 -11.57 -21.56 -5.57
C GLN A 184 -11.44 -20.27 -4.76
N ASP A 185 -12.48 -19.43 -4.77
CA ASP A 185 -12.54 -18.22 -3.94
C ASP A 185 -12.36 -18.54 -2.46
N LYS A 186 -13.16 -19.51 -1.96
CA LYS A 186 -13.05 -19.96 -0.57
C LYS A 186 -11.67 -20.53 -0.24
N ALA A 187 -11.11 -21.36 -1.12
CA ALA A 187 -9.78 -21.94 -0.93
C ALA A 187 -8.68 -20.85 -0.89
N ALA A 188 -8.74 -19.87 -1.81
CA ALA A 188 -7.81 -18.76 -1.87
C ALA A 188 -7.85 -17.90 -0.58
N MET A 189 -9.05 -17.59 -0.09
CA MET A 189 -9.21 -16.83 1.15
C MET A 189 -8.71 -17.62 2.36
N THR A 190 -9.03 -18.92 2.47
CA THR A 190 -8.53 -19.78 3.56
C THR A 190 -7.01 -19.80 3.60
N SER A 191 -6.36 -20.07 2.46
CA SER A 191 -4.90 -20.07 2.37
C SER A 191 -4.27 -18.74 2.76
N ALA A 192 -4.85 -17.63 2.31
CA ALA A 192 -4.39 -16.29 2.68
C ALA A 192 -4.51 -16.03 4.19
N GLN A 193 -5.61 -16.47 4.83
CA GLN A 193 -5.84 -16.34 6.27
C GLN A 193 -4.86 -17.19 7.09
N GLU A 194 -4.55 -18.41 6.66
CA GLU A 194 -3.52 -19.27 7.25
C GLU A 194 -2.14 -18.58 7.19
N ARG A 195 -1.80 -18.00 6.02
CA ARG A 195 -0.55 -17.23 5.87
C ARG A 195 -0.48 -16.03 6.82
N ILE A 196 -1.58 -15.27 6.97
CA ILE A 196 -1.67 -14.18 7.97
C ILE A 196 -1.39 -14.70 9.38
N GLY A 197 -1.99 -15.84 9.75
CA GLY A 197 -1.76 -16.47 11.05
C GLY A 197 -0.28 -16.79 11.28
N ALA A 198 0.38 -17.39 10.30
CA ALA A 198 1.79 -17.73 10.37
C ALA A 198 2.71 -16.50 10.48
N LEU A 199 2.41 -15.42 9.72
CA LEU A 199 3.22 -14.19 9.71
C LEU A 199 3.16 -13.40 11.02
N VAL A 200 2.04 -13.45 11.73
CA VAL A 200 1.88 -12.69 13.00
C VAL A 200 2.39 -13.49 14.20
N ALA A 201 2.50 -14.81 14.08
CA ALA A 201 3.03 -15.69 15.12
C ALA A 201 4.58 -15.77 15.12
N ALA A 202 5.25 -15.33 14.04
CA ALA A 202 6.70 -15.33 13.87
C ALA A 202 7.35 -14.05 14.43
#